data_b071511a69e91d2143c70d75c2ce6b42
#
_entry.id   b071511a69e91d2143c70d75c2ce6b42
#
_cell.length_a   1.000
_cell.length_b   1.000
_cell.length_c   1.000
_cell.angle_alpha   90.00
_cell.angle_beta   90.00
_cell.angle_gamma   90.00
#
_symmetry.space_group_name_H-M   'P 1'
#
loop_
_entity.id
_entity.type
_entity.pdbx_description
1 polymer ?
#
loop_
_entity_poly.entity_id
_entity_poly.type
_entity_poly.pdbx_seq_one_letter_code
_entity_poly.pdbx_strand_id
1 'polypeptide(L)'
;MNTMERFSKIILTLSIIIFSSQLTAQNGQIQFKTRITKGTCEFDDNNDLNKNIDFNKIGVLIASDIDGQPIKKPILTESFSYTIVCKNFPVNTEKNIKVKSKSASSTRYINGMFYGLNDTTQTGFLLESCDKKGQICKEINEEGIATFSSTTSDSVEINYRVSLVKRENGVKPGDSNAAVTFEFYQD
;
A
#
# COMPACT_ATOMS: atom_id res chain seq x y z
N MET A 1 22.17 -60.98 -11.51
CA MET A 1 22.14 -59.63 -12.11
C MET A 1 20.87 -58.92 -11.64
N ASN A 2 20.87 -58.30 -10.76
CA ASN A 2 21.32 -57.44 -9.72
C ASN A 2 20.11 -56.62 -9.22
N THR A 3 19.45 -57.18 -8.23
CA THR A 3 18.36 -56.47 -7.48
C THR A 3 18.86 -55.21 -6.81
N MET A 4 20.15 -55.08 -6.53
CA MET A 4 20.75 -53.92 -5.92
C MET A 4 20.81 -52.66 -6.84
N GLU A 5 20.98 -52.81 -8.13
CA GLU A 5 20.98 -51.68 -9.07
C GLU A 5 19.59 -51.05 -9.27
N ARG A 6 18.54 -51.84 -9.13
CA ARG A 6 17.17 -51.29 -9.23
C ARG A 6 16.77 -50.48 -7.99
N PHE A 7 17.24 -50.87 -6.82
CA PHE A 7 16.99 -50.08 -5.58
C PHE A 7 17.73 -48.73 -5.57
N SER A 8 18.95 -48.68 -6.11
CA SER A 8 19.72 -47.43 -6.19
C SER A 8 19.08 -46.41 -7.11
N LYS A 9 18.50 -46.84 -8.23
CA LYS A 9 17.82 -45.94 -9.17
C LYS A 9 16.47 -45.40 -8.64
N ILE A 10 15.77 -46.21 -7.85
CA ILE A 10 14.50 -45.78 -7.22
C ILE A 10 14.75 -44.75 -6.10
N ILE A 11 15.80 -44.93 -5.34
CA ILE A 11 16.16 -43.97 -4.27
C ILE A 11 16.62 -42.62 -4.86
N LEU A 12 17.33 -42.64 -5.99
CA LEU A 12 17.81 -41.42 -6.63
C LEU A 12 16.65 -40.62 -7.29
N THR A 13 15.65 -41.30 -7.83
CA THR A 13 14.47 -40.64 -8.39
C THR A 13 13.51 -40.08 -7.32
N LEU A 14 13.44 -40.72 -6.16
CA LEU A 14 12.60 -40.24 -5.06
C LEU A 14 13.20 -39.01 -4.35
N SER A 15 14.53 -38.89 -4.36
CA SER A 15 15.24 -37.71 -3.76
C SER A 15 15.08 -36.43 -4.57
N ILE A 16 14.75 -36.50 -5.86
CA ILE A 16 14.57 -35.32 -6.71
C ILE A 16 13.19 -34.70 -6.57
N ILE A 17 12.21 -35.45 -6.08
CA ILE A 17 10.81 -34.96 -5.93
C ILE A 17 10.61 -34.15 -4.67
N ILE A 18 11.50 -34.26 -3.68
CA ILE A 18 11.34 -33.59 -2.37
C ILE A 18 11.88 -32.15 -2.38
N PHE A 19 12.62 -31.72 -3.41
CA PHE A 19 13.25 -30.39 -3.45
C PHE A 19 12.47 -29.31 -4.22
N SER A 20 11.25 -29.58 -4.69
CA SER A 20 10.51 -28.62 -5.51
C SER A 20 9.37 -27.86 -4.82
N SER A 21 9.31 -27.89 -3.50
CA SER A 21 8.35 -27.02 -2.77
C SER A 21 9.05 -25.91 -2.01
N GLN A 22 9.75 -25.06 -2.74
CA GLN A 22 10.02 -23.72 -2.20
C GLN A 22 8.77 -22.88 -2.43
N LEU A 23 7.93 -22.83 -1.42
CA LEU A 23 6.91 -21.81 -1.28
C LEU A 23 7.63 -20.46 -1.14
N THR A 24 7.80 -19.76 -2.26
CA THR A 24 8.12 -18.35 -2.22
C THR A 24 6.89 -17.63 -1.69
N ALA A 25 6.93 -17.18 -0.46
CA ALA A 25 6.00 -16.22 0.07
C ALA A 25 6.10 -14.96 -0.79
N GLN A 26 5.14 -14.74 -1.68
CA GLN A 26 5.02 -13.50 -2.43
C GLN A 26 4.36 -12.47 -1.52
N ASN A 27 5.20 -11.61 -0.97
CA ASN A 27 4.77 -10.42 -0.26
C ASN A 27 4.24 -9.40 -1.26
N GLY A 28 3.00 -8.94 -1.04
CA GLY A 28 2.44 -7.71 -1.56
C GLY A 28 2.37 -7.60 -3.10
N GLN A 29 1.39 -8.22 -3.75
CA GLN A 29 1.06 -7.90 -5.14
C GLN A 29 0.22 -6.62 -5.21
N ILE A 30 0.81 -5.55 -5.74
CA ILE A 30 0.03 -4.44 -6.28
C ILE A 30 -0.29 -4.79 -7.72
N GLN A 31 -1.57 -5.00 -8.05
CA GLN A 31 -2.00 -5.24 -9.43
C GLN A 31 -2.30 -3.92 -10.12
N PHE A 32 -1.59 -3.64 -11.21
CA PHE A 32 -1.87 -2.51 -12.08
C PHE A 32 -2.75 -2.95 -13.25
N LYS A 33 -3.82 -2.21 -13.50
CA LYS A 33 -4.68 -2.40 -14.67
C LYS A 33 -4.78 -1.06 -15.40
N THR A 34 -4.22 -0.97 -16.60
CA THR A 34 -4.27 0.26 -17.39
C THR A 34 -5.13 0.08 -18.64
N ARG A 35 -5.88 1.11 -19.01
CA ARG A 35 -6.60 1.21 -20.28
C ARG A 35 -6.09 2.44 -21.03
N ILE A 36 -5.50 2.22 -22.19
CA ILE A 36 -4.86 3.28 -22.99
C ILE A 36 -5.86 3.89 -23.96
N THR A 37 -6.02 5.23 -23.95
CA THR A 37 -6.69 5.99 -25.01
C THR A 37 -5.99 7.33 -25.19
N LYS A 38 -5.50 7.63 -26.41
CA LYS A 38 -4.96 8.93 -26.89
C LYS A 38 -3.93 9.63 -25.98
N GLY A 39 -2.93 8.94 -25.54
CA GLY A 39 -1.88 9.40 -24.65
C GLY A 39 -1.64 8.32 -23.61
N THR A 40 -0.42 8.15 -23.17
CA THR A 40 -0.04 7.14 -22.18
C THR A 40 0.51 7.81 -20.94
N CYS A 41 0.00 7.39 -19.80
CA CYS A 41 0.59 7.73 -18.51
C CYS A 41 1.23 6.48 -17.91
N GLU A 42 2.47 6.60 -17.50
CA GLU A 42 3.28 5.53 -16.94
C GLU A 42 3.86 5.99 -15.60
N PHE A 43 4.12 5.08 -14.70
CA PHE A 43 4.90 5.43 -13.51
C PHE A 43 6.32 5.83 -13.94
N ASP A 44 6.84 6.84 -13.25
CA ASP A 44 8.27 7.17 -13.39
C ASP A 44 9.09 5.97 -12.92
N ASP A 45 10.13 5.60 -13.69
CA ASP A 45 11.00 4.46 -13.39
C ASP A 45 11.70 4.56 -12.02
N ASN A 46 11.79 5.78 -11.46
CA ASN A 46 12.34 6.02 -10.13
C ASN A 46 11.31 5.85 -8.99
N ASN A 47 10.04 5.54 -9.29
CA ASN A 47 9.06 5.31 -8.26
C ASN A 47 9.25 3.94 -7.61
N ASP A 48 9.45 3.93 -6.31
CA ASP A 48 9.17 2.75 -5.51
C ASP A 48 7.65 2.63 -5.35
N LEU A 49 7.06 1.64 -6.03
CA LEU A 49 5.62 1.41 -6.02
C LEU A 49 5.15 0.75 -4.73
N ASN A 50 6.07 0.14 -3.98
CA ASN A 50 5.80 -0.51 -2.70
C ASN A 50 6.25 0.40 -1.55
N LYS A 51 5.42 1.36 -1.17
CA LYS A 51 5.74 2.26 -0.05
C LYS A 51 5.59 1.51 1.28
N ASN A 52 6.69 1.40 2.00
CA ASN A 52 6.69 0.91 3.39
C ASN A 52 6.85 2.10 4.34
N ILE A 53 5.78 2.44 5.04
CA ILE A 53 5.76 3.52 6.03
C ILE A 53 5.96 2.89 7.42
N ASP A 54 7.10 3.18 8.02
CA ASP A 54 7.48 2.63 9.31
C ASP A 54 7.57 3.75 10.36
N PHE A 55 6.55 3.84 11.20
CA PHE A 55 6.47 4.83 12.26
C PHE A 55 7.44 4.56 13.42
N ASN A 56 8.02 3.35 13.54
CA ASN A 56 9.00 3.04 14.58
C ASN A 56 10.30 3.83 14.41
N LYS A 57 10.58 4.31 13.21
CA LYS A 57 11.75 5.16 12.93
C LYS A 57 11.65 6.55 13.56
N ILE A 58 10.46 6.98 13.96
CA ILE A 58 10.20 8.32 14.50
C ILE A 58 10.38 8.34 16.01
N GLY A 59 10.31 7.20 16.69
CA GLY A 59 10.47 7.08 18.13
C GLY A 59 9.65 5.96 18.75
N VAL A 60 9.86 5.71 20.02
CA VAL A 60 9.08 4.73 20.80
C VAL A 60 7.78 5.36 21.22
N LEU A 61 6.66 4.78 20.82
CA LEU A 61 5.33 5.19 21.25
C LEU A 61 4.92 4.43 22.50
N ILE A 62 4.46 5.16 23.50
CA ILE A 62 3.98 4.57 24.74
C ILE A 62 2.46 4.47 24.68
N ALA A 63 1.91 3.28 24.95
CA ALA A 63 0.47 3.01 24.81
C ALA A 63 -0.40 3.97 25.65
N SER A 64 0.05 4.35 26.86
CA SER A 64 -0.66 5.32 27.70
C SER A 64 -0.76 6.70 27.07
N ASP A 65 0.26 7.13 26.35
CA ASP A 65 0.29 8.47 25.71
C ASP A 65 -0.66 8.51 24.52
N ILE A 66 -0.75 7.39 23.79
CA ILE A 66 -1.72 7.20 22.71
C ILE A 66 -3.14 7.14 23.29
N ASP A 67 -3.34 6.42 24.38
CA ASP A 67 -4.66 6.25 24.99
C ASP A 67 -5.22 7.57 25.54
N GLY A 68 -4.36 8.48 25.95
CA GLY A 68 -4.72 9.85 26.34
C GLY A 68 -5.20 10.75 25.19
N GLN A 69 -4.99 10.35 23.91
CA GLN A 69 -5.40 11.16 22.76
C GLN A 69 -6.87 10.92 22.38
N PRO A 70 -7.53 11.91 21.77
CA PRO A 70 -8.84 11.71 21.16
C PRO A 70 -8.79 10.66 20.06
N ILE A 71 -9.90 9.91 19.90
CA ILE A 71 -10.07 8.96 18.78
C ILE A 71 -9.94 9.71 17.44
N LYS A 72 -9.27 9.11 16.48
CA LYS A 72 -8.98 9.65 15.14
C LYS A 72 -8.04 10.88 15.10
N LYS A 73 -7.56 11.36 16.22
CA LYS A 73 -6.58 12.45 16.18
C LYS A 73 -5.23 11.91 15.71
N PRO A 74 -4.60 12.50 14.68
CA PRO A 74 -3.26 12.14 14.26
C PRO A 74 -2.24 12.25 15.41
N ILE A 75 -1.47 11.17 15.60
CA ILE A 75 -0.41 11.08 16.62
C ILE A 75 0.95 11.19 15.95
N LEU A 76 1.16 10.39 14.92
CA LEU A 76 2.30 10.49 14.01
C LEU A 76 1.77 10.54 12.59
N THR A 77 2.48 11.27 11.74
CA THR A 77 2.05 11.48 10.35
C THR A 77 3.26 11.41 9.44
N GLU A 78 3.12 10.66 8.35
CA GLU A 78 4.08 10.54 7.27
C GLU A 78 3.41 10.81 5.93
N SER A 79 4.19 11.38 5.01
CA SER A 79 3.74 11.66 3.65
C SER A 79 4.52 10.85 2.64
N PHE A 80 3.85 10.43 1.58
CA PHE A 80 4.47 9.76 0.46
C PHE A 80 3.80 10.17 -0.85
N SER A 81 4.51 9.99 -1.95
CA SER A 81 4.01 10.36 -3.27
C SER A 81 4.35 9.33 -4.33
N TYR A 82 3.57 9.38 -5.42
CA TYR A 82 3.88 8.76 -6.69
C TYR A 82 3.90 9.81 -7.78
N THR A 83 4.78 9.63 -8.78
CA THR A 83 4.82 10.46 -9.98
C THR A 83 4.43 9.62 -11.17
N ILE A 84 3.45 10.08 -11.92
CA ILE A 84 3.01 9.46 -13.18
C ILE A 84 3.39 10.41 -14.30
N VAL A 85 4.17 9.92 -15.26
CA VAL A 85 4.59 10.67 -16.45
C VAL A 85 3.61 10.38 -17.58
N CYS A 86 3.05 11.42 -18.16
CA CYS A 86 2.05 11.34 -19.22
C CYS A 86 2.63 11.87 -20.54
N LYS A 87 2.75 11.01 -21.54
CA LYS A 87 3.35 11.33 -22.85
C LYS A 87 2.28 11.44 -23.94
N ASN A 88 2.57 12.21 -24.97
CA ASN A 88 1.74 12.34 -26.16
C ASN A 88 0.35 12.97 -25.94
N PHE A 89 0.20 13.77 -24.90
CA PHE A 89 -0.98 14.62 -24.73
C PHE A 89 -0.80 15.96 -25.48
N PRO A 90 -1.88 16.51 -26.07
CA PRO A 90 -1.85 17.87 -26.59
C PRO A 90 -1.48 18.88 -25.49
N VAL A 91 -0.84 19.97 -25.89
CA VAL A 91 -0.50 21.07 -24.96
C VAL A 91 -1.78 21.59 -24.30
N ASN A 92 -1.70 21.88 -23.00
CA ASN A 92 -2.81 22.35 -22.17
C ASN A 92 -3.99 21.36 -22.03
N THR A 93 -3.78 20.09 -22.32
CA THR A 93 -4.79 19.06 -22.02
C THR A 93 -4.69 18.67 -20.56
N GLU A 94 -5.85 18.60 -19.89
CA GLU A 94 -5.91 18.09 -18.54
C GLU A 94 -5.65 16.57 -18.53
N LYS A 95 -4.71 16.16 -17.67
CA LYS A 95 -4.34 14.78 -17.46
C LYS A 95 -4.89 14.36 -16.11
N ASN A 96 -5.86 13.46 -16.12
CA ASN A 96 -6.55 13.02 -14.91
C ASN A 96 -6.16 11.57 -14.57
N ILE A 97 -5.67 11.38 -13.35
CA ILE A 97 -5.40 10.06 -12.77
C ILE A 97 -6.36 9.84 -11.62
N LYS A 98 -7.17 8.82 -11.74
CA LYS A 98 -8.03 8.33 -10.66
C LYS A 98 -7.34 7.22 -9.92
N VAL A 99 -7.36 7.30 -8.62
CA VAL A 99 -6.77 6.27 -7.75
C VAL A 99 -7.84 5.75 -6.80
N LYS A 100 -8.05 4.46 -6.84
CA LYS A 100 -8.95 3.75 -5.94
C LYS A 100 -8.14 3.04 -4.87
N SER A 101 -8.50 3.23 -3.60
CA SER A 101 -7.88 2.56 -2.47
C SER A 101 -8.71 1.39 -1.99
N LYS A 102 -8.06 0.27 -1.66
CA LYS A 102 -8.69 -0.93 -1.10
C LYS A 102 -7.90 -1.47 0.07
N SER A 103 -8.58 -2.00 1.06
CA SER A 103 -7.93 -2.82 2.08
C SER A 103 -7.31 -4.06 1.46
N ALA A 104 -6.07 -4.37 1.82
CA ALA A 104 -5.51 -5.68 1.54
C ALA A 104 -6.23 -6.77 2.36
N SER A 105 -6.08 -8.03 2.00
CA SER A 105 -6.74 -9.16 2.68
C SER A 105 -6.42 -9.28 4.17
N SER A 106 -5.29 -8.73 4.61
CA SER A 106 -4.86 -8.67 6.02
C SER A 106 -5.33 -7.43 6.77
N THR A 107 -6.14 -6.58 6.14
CA THR A 107 -6.54 -5.27 6.67
C THR A 107 -8.05 -5.14 6.69
N ARG A 108 -8.56 -4.45 7.70
CA ARG A 108 -9.96 -4.00 7.80
C ARG A 108 -10.03 -2.49 7.67
N TYR A 109 -11.18 -2.03 7.18
CA TYR A 109 -11.53 -0.63 7.18
C TYR A 109 -12.85 -0.43 7.93
N ILE A 110 -12.82 0.32 9.01
CA ILE A 110 -14.01 0.66 9.79
C ILE A 110 -13.89 2.11 10.28
N ASN A 111 -14.96 2.85 10.17
CA ASN A 111 -15.05 4.24 10.64
C ASN A 111 -13.93 5.16 10.11
N GLY A 112 -13.51 4.97 8.87
CA GLY A 112 -12.48 5.81 8.25
C GLY A 112 -11.05 5.40 8.59
N MET A 113 -10.82 4.25 9.20
CA MET A 113 -9.49 3.79 9.61
C MET A 113 -9.18 2.41 9.06
N PHE A 114 -7.93 2.25 8.59
CA PHE A 114 -7.34 0.97 8.21
C PHE A 114 -6.60 0.37 9.41
N TYR A 115 -6.77 -0.91 9.66
CA TYR A 115 -6.05 -1.63 10.71
C TYR A 115 -5.97 -3.12 10.41
N GLY A 116 -4.96 -3.81 10.95
CA GLY A 116 -4.75 -5.23 10.71
C GLY A 116 -5.88 -6.10 11.26
N LEU A 117 -6.18 -7.20 10.57
CA LEU A 117 -7.23 -8.14 10.98
C LEU A 117 -7.07 -8.66 12.42
N ASN A 118 -5.80 -8.83 12.84
CA ASN A 118 -5.44 -9.36 14.15
C ASN A 118 -4.91 -8.27 15.10
N ASP A 119 -5.17 -6.99 14.77
CA ASP A 119 -4.72 -5.88 15.59
C ASP A 119 -5.43 -5.87 16.94
N THR A 120 -4.66 -5.95 18.02
CA THR A 120 -5.13 -5.88 19.40
C THR A 120 -4.74 -4.59 20.10
N THR A 121 -4.02 -3.70 19.43
CA THR A 121 -3.47 -2.48 20.02
C THR A 121 -4.49 -1.37 20.21
N GLN A 122 -5.65 -1.45 19.57
CA GLN A 122 -6.68 -0.41 19.51
C GLN A 122 -6.21 0.88 18.80
N THR A 123 -5.22 0.74 17.91
CA THR A 123 -4.77 1.81 17.01
C THR A 123 -5.24 1.54 15.58
N GLY A 124 -4.99 2.47 14.68
CA GLY A 124 -5.29 2.36 13.26
C GLY A 124 -4.61 3.46 12.47
N PHE A 125 -4.85 3.47 11.17
CA PHE A 125 -4.23 4.40 10.23
C PHE A 125 -5.30 5.16 9.45
N LEU A 126 -5.21 6.48 9.48
CA LEU A 126 -5.95 7.36 8.55
C LEU A 126 -5.12 7.52 7.30
N LEU A 127 -5.78 7.43 6.14
CA LEU A 127 -5.18 7.70 4.85
C LEU A 127 -5.88 8.91 4.23
N GLU A 128 -5.09 9.85 3.73
CA GLU A 128 -5.58 11.08 3.12
C GLU A 128 -4.92 11.28 1.75
N SER A 129 -5.68 11.76 0.77
CA SER A 129 -5.14 12.31 -0.48
C SER A 129 -4.90 13.80 -0.30
N CYS A 130 -3.76 14.28 -0.75
CA CYS A 130 -3.38 15.67 -0.58
C CYS A 130 -3.23 16.39 -1.92
N ASP A 131 -3.41 17.70 -1.91
CA ASP A 131 -3.11 18.56 -3.04
C ASP A 131 -1.62 18.51 -3.42
N LYS A 132 -1.27 19.13 -4.54
CA LYS A 132 0.12 19.16 -5.05
C LYS A 132 1.12 19.73 -4.05
N LYS A 133 0.68 20.59 -3.12
CA LYS A 133 1.53 21.18 -2.10
C LYS A 133 1.56 20.36 -0.80
N GLY A 134 0.76 19.30 -0.71
CA GLY A 134 0.61 18.51 0.52
C GLY A 134 -0.10 19.27 1.67
N GLN A 135 -0.77 20.39 1.37
CA GLN A 135 -1.35 21.27 2.38
C GLN A 135 -2.82 20.97 2.66
N ILE A 136 -3.59 20.71 1.60
CA ILE A 136 -5.02 20.40 1.72
C ILE A 136 -5.19 18.91 1.49
N CYS A 137 -5.54 18.19 2.54
CA CYS A 137 -5.73 16.74 2.49
C CYS A 137 -7.17 16.38 2.82
N LYS A 138 -7.66 15.32 2.17
CA LYS A 138 -8.99 14.74 2.40
C LYS A 138 -8.85 13.28 2.74
N GLU A 139 -9.57 12.86 3.75
CA GLU A 139 -9.67 11.44 4.15
C GLU A 139 -10.17 10.60 2.97
N ILE A 140 -9.52 9.46 2.76
CA ILE A 140 -9.89 8.48 1.74
C ILE A 140 -10.59 7.33 2.41
N ASN A 141 -11.80 7.06 1.95
CA ASN A 141 -12.56 5.89 2.36
C ASN A 141 -12.11 4.66 1.56
N GLU A 142 -12.32 3.46 2.12
CA GLU A 142 -12.19 2.21 1.37
C GLU A 142 -13.09 2.24 0.14
N GLU A 143 -12.59 1.76 -1.00
CA GLU A 143 -13.22 1.85 -2.32
C GLU A 143 -13.42 3.30 -2.81
N GLY A 144 -12.97 4.28 -2.04
CA GLY A 144 -13.01 5.70 -2.43
C GLY A 144 -12.07 6.00 -3.60
N ILE A 145 -12.49 6.93 -4.45
CA ILE A 145 -11.71 7.38 -5.60
C ILE A 145 -11.20 8.79 -5.33
N ALA A 146 -9.88 8.96 -5.35
CA ALA A 146 -9.23 10.26 -5.40
C ALA A 146 -8.85 10.59 -6.85
N THR A 147 -9.02 11.85 -7.27
CA THR A 147 -8.62 12.31 -8.60
C THR A 147 -7.49 13.32 -8.46
N PHE A 148 -6.44 13.10 -9.23
CA PHE A 148 -5.28 13.96 -9.31
C PHE A 148 -5.14 14.46 -10.75
N SER A 149 -4.85 15.73 -10.94
CA SER A 149 -4.79 16.32 -12.28
C SER A 149 -3.59 17.24 -12.47
N SER A 150 -3.17 17.37 -13.73
CA SER A 150 -2.17 18.33 -14.15
C SER A 150 -2.52 18.85 -15.56
N THR A 151 -2.45 20.16 -15.74
CA THR A 151 -2.62 20.82 -17.06
C THR A 151 -1.29 21.38 -17.58
N THR A 152 -0.35 21.68 -16.71
CA THR A 152 0.88 22.44 -17.03
C THR A 152 2.14 21.59 -17.08
N SER A 153 2.06 20.34 -16.65
CA SER A 153 3.20 19.43 -16.55
C SER A 153 2.90 18.12 -17.30
N ASP A 154 3.94 17.51 -17.84
CA ASP A 154 3.86 16.14 -18.38
C ASP A 154 3.83 15.06 -17.30
N SER A 155 3.76 15.46 -16.03
CA SER A 155 3.60 14.56 -14.90
C SER A 155 2.42 14.94 -14.01
N VAL A 156 1.83 13.92 -13.40
CA VAL A 156 0.83 14.04 -12.34
C VAL A 156 1.45 13.54 -11.04
N GLU A 157 1.52 14.41 -10.04
CA GLU A 157 1.93 14.02 -8.69
C GLU A 157 0.72 13.57 -7.89
N ILE A 158 0.85 12.44 -7.24
CA ILE A 158 -0.17 11.80 -6.42
C ILE A 158 0.36 11.78 -5.00
N ASN A 159 -0.14 12.68 -4.16
CA ASN A 159 0.35 12.88 -2.80
C ASN A 159 -0.61 12.28 -1.79
N TYR A 160 -0.06 11.53 -0.87
CA TYR A 160 -0.77 10.92 0.24
C TYR A 160 -0.14 11.28 1.58
N ARG A 161 -0.98 11.24 2.59
CA ARG A 161 -0.59 11.33 3.98
C ARG A 161 -1.21 10.18 4.75
N VAL A 162 -0.41 9.49 5.55
CA VAL A 162 -0.88 8.46 6.46
C VAL A 162 -0.58 8.87 7.89
N SER A 163 -1.55 8.71 8.77
CA SER A 163 -1.42 9.07 10.17
C SER A 163 -1.77 7.89 11.06
N LEU A 164 -0.91 7.59 12.02
CA LEU A 164 -1.24 6.70 13.13
C LEU A 164 -2.22 7.41 14.06
N VAL A 165 -3.28 6.74 14.44
CA VAL A 165 -4.35 7.28 15.30
C VAL A 165 -4.81 6.27 16.33
N LYS A 166 -5.39 6.76 17.42
CA LYS A 166 -6.16 5.94 18.34
C LYS A 166 -7.49 5.57 17.68
N ARG A 167 -7.83 4.28 17.67
CA ARG A 167 -9.07 3.74 17.11
C ARG A 167 -10.16 3.61 18.19
N GLU A 168 -9.78 3.10 19.35
CA GLU A 168 -10.66 2.86 20.48
C GLU A 168 -9.93 3.11 21.79
N ASN A 169 -10.66 3.22 22.90
CA ASN A 169 -10.06 3.33 24.23
C ASN A 169 -9.44 1.99 24.67
N GLY A 170 -8.48 2.10 25.58
CA GLY A 170 -7.76 0.94 26.08
C GLY A 170 -6.64 0.48 25.14
N VAL A 171 -5.87 1.44 24.64
CA VAL A 171 -4.69 1.16 23.80
C VAL A 171 -3.72 0.25 24.53
N LYS A 172 -3.27 -0.79 23.85
CA LYS A 172 -2.38 -1.84 24.39
C LYS A 172 -1.04 -1.80 23.67
N PRO A 173 0.05 -2.19 24.35
CA PRO A 173 1.31 -2.46 23.69
C PRO A 173 1.18 -3.56 22.65
N GLY A 174 1.91 -3.44 21.55
CA GLY A 174 1.92 -4.41 20.45
C GLY A 174 2.23 -3.75 19.12
N ASP A 175 2.27 -4.57 18.09
CA ASP A 175 2.49 -4.12 16.72
C ASP A 175 1.15 -3.80 16.06
N SER A 176 1.04 -2.62 15.46
CA SER A 176 -0.08 -2.22 14.61
C SER A 176 0.41 -2.11 13.18
N ASN A 177 -0.28 -2.77 12.28
CA ASN A 177 0.04 -2.73 10.85
C ASN A 177 -1.23 -2.73 10.02
N ALA A 178 -1.15 -2.16 8.82
CA ALA A 178 -2.20 -2.21 7.82
C ALA A 178 -1.56 -2.14 6.43
N ALA A 179 -2.22 -2.72 5.45
CA ALA A 179 -1.82 -2.64 4.06
C ALA A 179 -2.98 -2.16 3.19
N VAL A 180 -2.69 -1.21 2.31
CA VAL A 180 -3.65 -0.64 1.37
C VAL A 180 -3.13 -0.86 -0.04
N THR A 181 -4.00 -1.32 -0.93
CA THR A 181 -3.72 -1.46 -2.35
C THR A 181 -4.31 -0.27 -3.09
N PHE A 182 -3.53 0.30 -3.99
CA PHE A 182 -3.98 1.37 -4.88
C PHE A 182 -4.15 0.85 -6.30
N GLU A 183 -5.28 1.13 -6.91
CA GLU A 183 -5.57 0.87 -8.32
C GLU A 183 -5.59 2.21 -9.04
N PHE A 184 -4.77 2.36 -10.08
CA PHE A 184 -4.63 3.60 -10.84
C PHE A 184 -5.35 3.49 -12.19
N TYR A 185 -6.11 4.52 -12.52
CA TYR A 185 -6.88 4.60 -13.76
C TYR A 185 -6.59 5.94 -14.43
N GLN A 186 -6.36 5.92 -15.72
CA GLN A 186 -6.32 7.11 -16.56
C GLN A 186 -7.70 7.31 -17.20
N ASP A 187 -8.24 8.52 -17.15
CA ASP A 187 -9.46 8.91 -17.89
C ASP A 187 -9.15 9.28 -19.33
#